data_7cdddd6a7b72dca72da2d7bbb0b173e6
#
_entry.id   7cdddd6a7b72dca72da2d7bbb0b173e6
#
_cell.length_a   1.000
_cell.length_b   1.000
_cell.length_c   1.000
_cell.angle_alpha   90.00
_cell.angle_beta   90.00
_cell.angle_gamma   90.00
#
_symmetry.space_group_name_H-M   'P 1'
#
loop_
_entity.id
_entity.type
_entity.pdbx_description
1 polymer ?
#
loop_
_entity_poly.entity_id
_entity_poly.type
_entity_poly.pdbx_seq_one_letter_code
_entity_poly.pdbx_strand_id
1 'polypeptide(L)'
;MCIGDRLKLSRKLVFSKVKEALGLTGIKAVASGSAALQSRLARFFNGAGIPVLEGYGLTETSPVVSVNTVNSPGMLRIGSVGKVVENVEVKFGPDSEILVKGPNVMMGYYKDEEKTAEVIKDGWFHTGDIGEIDGDGFLRITDRKKEMFKTSGGKYVSPALLENALKASIF
;
A
#
# COMPACT_ATOMS: atom_id res chain seq x y z
N MET A 1 27.38 5.98 23.75
CA MET A 1 25.99 5.46 23.82
C MET A 1 25.62 4.95 22.44
N CYS A 2 25.34 3.65 22.32
CA CYS A 2 25.01 3.00 21.05
C CYS A 2 23.68 3.47 20.49
N ILE A 3 23.45 3.40 19.17
CA ILE A 3 22.18 3.78 18.54
C ILE A 3 21.01 3.02 19.18
N GLY A 4 21.23 1.75 19.53
CA GLY A 4 20.23 0.92 20.22
C GLY A 4 19.82 1.45 21.61
N ASP A 5 20.76 2.01 22.36
CA ASP A 5 20.47 2.56 23.69
C ASP A 5 19.70 3.88 23.62
N ARG A 6 20.00 4.71 22.63
CA ARG A 6 19.24 5.96 22.35
C ARG A 6 17.80 5.63 21.96
N LEU A 7 17.59 4.62 21.15
CA LEU A 7 16.25 4.19 20.74
C LEU A 7 15.44 3.62 21.92
N LYS A 8 16.08 2.82 22.80
CA LYS A 8 15.42 2.31 24.02
C LYS A 8 15.03 3.45 24.96
N LEU A 9 15.93 4.43 25.15
CA LEU A 9 15.66 5.58 26.00
C LEU A 9 14.51 6.44 25.44
N SER A 10 14.53 6.74 24.14
CA SER A 10 13.47 7.51 23.49
C SER A 10 12.12 6.77 23.50
N ARG A 11 12.10 5.45 23.34
CA ARG A 11 10.88 4.64 23.49
C ARG A 11 10.28 4.77 24.89
N LYS A 12 11.10 4.77 25.92
CA LYS A 12 10.64 4.87 27.31
C LYS A 12 10.19 6.28 27.71
N LEU A 13 10.89 7.33 27.27
CA LEU A 13 10.65 8.70 27.74
C LEU A 13 9.70 9.49 26.85
N VAL A 14 9.73 9.26 25.54
CA VAL A 14 8.97 10.06 24.54
C VAL A 14 7.85 9.25 23.95
N PHE A 15 8.17 8.09 23.35
CA PHE A 15 7.16 7.35 22.57
C PHE A 15 6.11 6.68 23.46
N SER A 16 6.40 6.36 24.73
CA SER A 16 5.36 5.91 25.67
C SER A 16 4.29 6.98 25.88
N LYS A 17 4.70 8.24 26.07
CA LYS A 17 3.78 9.38 26.22
C LYS A 17 3.00 9.66 24.93
N VAL A 18 3.64 9.53 23.77
CA VAL A 18 2.95 9.67 22.48
C VAL A 18 1.89 8.57 22.32
N LYS A 19 2.21 7.32 22.66
CA LYS A 19 1.23 6.23 22.61
C LYS A 19 0.05 6.46 23.55
N GLU A 20 0.30 6.92 24.74
CA GLU A 20 -0.71 7.26 25.73
C GLU A 20 -1.63 8.39 25.24
N ALA A 21 -1.03 9.50 24.76
CA ALA A 21 -1.76 10.65 24.22
C ALA A 21 -2.64 10.29 23.01
N LEU A 22 -2.22 9.32 22.19
CA LEU A 22 -2.95 8.82 21.04
C LEU A 22 -3.92 7.66 21.37
N GLY A 23 -3.98 7.21 22.63
CA GLY A 23 -4.79 6.04 23.01
C GLY A 23 -4.27 4.71 22.45
N LEU A 24 -2.98 4.62 22.09
CA LEU A 24 -2.38 3.47 21.38
C LEU A 24 -1.52 2.57 22.28
N THR A 25 -1.69 2.63 23.60
CA THR A 25 -0.87 1.90 24.58
C THR A 25 -0.95 0.38 24.44
N GLY A 26 -2.11 -0.15 24.07
CA GLY A 26 -2.35 -1.60 23.93
C GLY A 26 -2.35 -2.10 22.48
N ILE A 27 -2.05 -1.25 21.51
CA ILE A 27 -2.20 -1.60 20.09
C ILE A 27 -1.05 -2.50 19.61
N LYS A 28 -1.40 -3.56 18.89
CA LYS A 28 -0.41 -4.47 18.28
C LYS A 28 0.09 -3.94 16.93
N ALA A 29 -0.82 -3.41 16.13
CA ALA A 29 -0.51 -2.79 14.82
C ALA A 29 -1.66 -1.86 14.39
N VAL A 30 -1.37 -0.96 13.47
CA VAL A 30 -2.35 -0.09 12.78
C VAL A 30 -2.34 -0.46 11.31
N ALA A 31 -3.49 -0.64 10.70
CA ALA A 31 -3.61 -0.82 9.26
C ALA A 31 -3.78 0.54 8.57
N SER A 32 -3.08 0.72 7.46
CA SER A 32 -3.23 1.86 6.56
C SER A 32 -3.54 1.34 5.15
N GLY A 33 -4.56 1.91 4.52
CA GLY A 33 -4.98 1.54 3.17
C GLY A 33 -5.68 2.71 2.47
N SER A 34 -6.20 2.48 1.27
CA SER A 34 -6.91 3.45 0.42
C SER A 34 -6.06 4.59 -0.13
N ALA A 35 -4.94 4.95 0.48
CA ALA A 35 -4.00 5.95 -0.01
C ALA A 35 -2.57 5.59 0.42
N ALA A 36 -1.60 6.01 -0.38
CA ALA A 36 -0.19 5.80 -0.06
C ALA A 36 0.20 6.55 1.22
N LEU A 37 0.75 5.84 2.19
CA LEU A 37 1.30 6.44 3.41
C LEU A 37 2.67 7.05 3.13
N GLN A 38 2.91 8.25 3.64
CA GLN A 38 4.24 8.85 3.55
C GLN A 38 5.26 7.99 4.29
N SER A 39 6.30 7.55 3.59
CA SER A 39 7.35 6.68 4.15
C SER A 39 8.02 7.27 5.40
N ARG A 40 8.07 8.62 5.52
CA ARG A 40 8.56 9.31 6.71
C ARG A 40 7.68 9.05 7.93
N LEU A 41 6.37 9.12 7.77
CA LEU A 41 5.40 8.83 8.85
C LEU A 41 5.43 7.35 9.21
N ALA A 42 5.44 6.46 8.21
CA ALA A 42 5.57 5.03 8.45
C ALA A 42 6.83 4.70 9.27
N ARG A 43 7.99 5.27 8.92
CA ARG A 43 9.25 5.10 9.67
C ARG A 43 9.16 5.64 11.09
N PHE A 44 8.55 6.81 11.29
CA PHE A 44 8.36 7.40 12.61
C PHE A 44 7.53 6.50 13.51
N PHE A 45 6.34 6.08 13.08
CA PHE A 45 5.46 5.24 13.89
C PHE A 45 6.07 3.86 14.16
N ASN A 46 6.66 3.21 13.15
CA ASN A 46 7.36 1.95 13.34
C ASN A 46 8.53 2.09 14.32
N GLY A 47 9.32 3.18 14.23
CA GLY A 47 10.38 3.52 15.18
C GLY A 47 9.85 3.74 16.60
N ALA A 48 8.69 4.37 16.74
CA ALA A 48 7.99 4.56 18.01
C ALA A 48 7.44 3.25 18.60
N GLY A 49 7.52 2.13 17.87
CA GLY A 49 6.97 0.85 18.27
C GLY A 49 5.44 0.79 18.12
N ILE A 50 4.92 1.52 17.14
CA ILE A 50 3.54 1.44 16.63
C ILE A 50 3.65 0.92 15.20
N PRO A 51 3.59 -0.40 14.95
CA PRO A 51 3.70 -0.93 13.59
C PRO A 51 2.54 -0.44 12.75
N VAL A 52 2.85 0.24 11.64
CA VAL A 52 1.86 0.63 10.63
C VAL A 52 2.02 -0.29 9.44
N LEU A 53 0.96 -1.05 9.16
CA LEU A 53 0.91 -2.06 8.12
C LEU A 53 0.12 -1.49 6.93
N GLU A 54 0.82 -1.22 5.84
CA GLU A 54 0.17 -0.81 4.61
C GLU A 54 -0.37 -2.06 3.90
N GLY A 55 -1.59 -1.95 3.38
CA GLY A 55 -2.22 -2.95 2.55
C GLY A 55 -2.84 -2.33 1.31
N TYR A 56 -3.07 -3.17 0.30
CA TYR A 56 -3.69 -2.81 -0.95
C TYR A 56 -4.86 -3.71 -1.26
N GLY A 57 -5.87 -3.09 -1.82
CA GLY A 57 -7.04 -3.75 -2.33
C GLY A 57 -8.15 -2.76 -2.66
N LEU A 58 -9.21 -3.27 -3.24
CA LEU A 58 -10.37 -2.54 -3.72
C LEU A 58 -11.64 -3.18 -3.17
N THR A 59 -12.76 -2.47 -3.21
CA THR A 59 -14.07 -3.05 -2.89
C THR A 59 -14.34 -4.28 -3.75
N GLU A 60 -13.93 -4.23 -5.00
CA GLU A 60 -14.02 -5.29 -6.01
C GLU A 60 -13.16 -6.52 -5.67
N THR A 61 -12.25 -6.43 -4.70
CA THR A 61 -11.38 -7.55 -4.26
C THR A 61 -11.61 -7.96 -2.81
N SER A 62 -12.71 -7.57 -2.17
CA SER A 62 -13.27 -8.01 -0.88
C SER A 62 -12.34 -8.01 0.35
N PRO A 63 -11.68 -6.96 0.74
CA PRO A 63 -11.06 -5.90 -0.05
C PRO A 63 -9.57 -6.15 -0.35
N VAL A 64 -8.92 -7.20 0.20
CA VAL A 64 -7.46 -7.31 0.31
C VAL A 64 -6.85 -8.10 -0.85
N VAL A 65 -5.84 -7.51 -1.48
CA VAL A 65 -4.96 -8.16 -2.47
C VAL A 65 -3.59 -8.42 -1.88
N SER A 66 -3.04 -7.46 -1.15
CA SER A 66 -1.74 -7.61 -0.49
C SER A 66 -1.69 -6.85 0.84
N VAL A 67 -0.81 -7.26 1.73
CA VAL A 67 -0.66 -6.64 3.05
C VAL A 67 0.74 -6.84 3.63
N ASN A 68 1.27 -5.81 4.28
CA ASN A 68 2.42 -5.94 5.17
C ASN A 68 1.99 -6.64 6.47
N THR A 69 2.87 -7.43 7.06
CA THR A 69 2.60 -8.08 8.36
C THR A 69 3.84 -8.03 9.25
N VAL A 70 3.62 -8.12 10.56
CA VAL A 70 4.68 -8.24 11.58
C VAL A 70 4.76 -9.65 12.16
N ASN A 71 3.92 -10.57 11.69
CA ASN A 71 3.85 -11.94 12.21
C ASN A 71 5.10 -12.77 11.91
N SER A 72 5.89 -12.36 10.91
CA SER A 72 7.14 -13.01 10.55
C SER A 72 8.23 -11.97 10.25
N PRO A 73 9.49 -12.23 10.62
CA PRO A 73 10.61 -11.35 10.29
C PRO A 73 10.71 -11.09 8.78
N GLY A 74 10.97 -9.84 8.39
CA GLY A 74 11.14 -9.46 7.00
C GLY A 74 9.84 -9.32 6.19
N MET A 75 8.66 -9.45 6.82
CA MET A 75 7.37 -9.34 6.15
C MET A 75 6.76 -7.93 6.21
N LEU A 76 7.49 -6.95 6.74
CA LEU A 76 7.12 -5.54 6.71
C LEU A 76 8.15 -4.75 5.90
N ARG A 77 7.69 -4.10 4.85
CA ARG A 77 8.52 -3.22 4.00
C ARG A 77 7.85 -1.88 3.80
N ILE A 78 8.42 -0.84 4.40
CA ILE A 78 7.91 0.53 4.28
C ILE A 78 8.03 1.01 2.83
N GLY A 79 6.96 1.59 2.31
CA GLY A 79 6.84 2.04 0.92
C GLY A 79 6.44 0.93 -0.04
N SER A 80 6.00 -0.22 0.48
CA SER A 80 5.28 -1.25 -0.25
C SER A 80 3.95 -1.54 0.42
N VAL A 81 3.02 -2.11 -0.31
CA VAL A 81 1.73 -2.57 0.19
C VAL A 81 1.76 -4.05 0.63
N GLY A 82 2.96 -4.57 0.87
CA GLY A 82 3.17 -5.93 1.36
C GLY A 82 3.20 -6.99 0.28
N LYS A 83 3.10 -8.25 0.70
CA LYS A 83 3.03 -9.41 -0.20
C LYS A 83 1.59 -9.76 -0.51
N VAL A 84 1.38 -10.35 -1.68
CA VAL A 84 0.07 -10.85 -2.12
C VAL A 84 -0.41 -11.91 -1.12
N VAL A 85 -1.69 -11.85 -0.75
CA VAL A 85 -2.29 -12.78 0.20
C VAL A 85 -2.48 -14.17 -0.42
N GLU A 86 -2.65 -15.18 0.42
CA GLU A 86 -2.85 -16.57 -0.03
C GLU A 86 -4.08 -16.70 -0.94
N ASN A 87 -3.99 -17.58 -1.93
CA ASN A 87 -5.03 -17.87 -2.92
C ASN A 87 -5.40 -16.69 -3.85
N VAL A 88 -4.60 -15.62 -3.86
CA VAL A 88 -4.72 -14.51 -4.79
C VAL A 88 -3.52 -14.50 -5.72
N GLU A 89 -3.78 -14.37 -7.01
CA GLU A 89 -2.76 -14.26 -8.05
C GLU A 89 -2.71 -12.82 -8.56
N VAL A 90 -1.50 -12.30 -8.76
CA VAL A 90 -1.25 -10.99 -9.34
C VAL A 90 -0.34 -11.14 -10.56
N LYS A 91 -0.70 -10.51 -11.66
CA LYS A 91 0.16 -10.33 -12.83
C LYS A 91 0.07 -8.88 -13.32
N PHE A 92 0.95 -8.52 -14.23
CA PHE A 92 1.00 -7.18 -14.81
C PHE A 92 0.63 -7.19 -16.28
N GLY A 93 -0.23 -6.26 -16.67
CA GLY A 93 -0.52 -5.97 -18.07
C GLY A 93 0.66 -5.29 -18.79
N PRO A 94 0.54 -5.04 -20.10
CA PRO A 94 1.62 -4.42 -20.90
C PRO A 94 2.05 -3.03 -20.43
N ASP A 95 1.14 -2.31 -19.77
CA ASP A 95 1.31 -0.98 -19.20
C ASP A 95 1.57 -1.01 -17.67
N SER A 96 2.01 -2.17 -17.15
CA SER A 96 2.21 -2.42 -15.73
C SER A 96 0.93 -2.30 -14.86
N GLU A 97 -0.25 -2.38 -15.48
CA GLU A 97 -1.51 -2.47 -14.75
C GLU A 97 -1.54 -3.75 -13.93
N ILE A 98 -1.93 -3.62 -12.67
CA ILE A 98 -2.11 -4.75 -11.76
C ILE A 98 -3.39 -5.50 -12.14
N LEU A 99 -3.25 -6.77 -12.46
CA LEU A 99 -4.35 -7.68 -12.75
C LEU A 99 -4.46 -8.69 -11.63
N VAL A 100 -5.66 -8.88 -11.09
CA VAL A 100 -5.90 -9.73 -9.93
C VAL A 100 -6.83 -10.88 -10.29
N LYS A 101 -6.50 -12.08 -9.81
CA LYS A 101 -7.36 -13.26 -9.90
C LYS A 101 -7.36 -13.96 -8.55
N GLY A 102 -8.54 -14.38 -8.09
CA GLY A 102 -8.68 -15.09 -6.82
C GLY A 102 -10.12 -15.12 -6.33
N PRO A 103 -10.37 -15.86 -5.25
CA PRO A 103 -11.71 -15.98 -4.67
C PRO A 103 -12.22 -14.67 -4.03
N ASN A 104 -11.32 -13.70 -3.82
CA ASN A 104 -11.63 -12.38 -3.31
C ASN A 104 -12.17 -11.42 -4.38
N VAL A 105 -12.03 -11.76 -5.67
CA VAL A 105 -12.55 -10.92 -6.76
C VAL A 105 -14.07 -11.02 -6.81
N MET A 106 -14.74 -9.89 -6.95
CA MET A 106 -16.19 -9.80 -7.08
C MET A 106 -16.73 -10.60 -8.28
N MET A 107 -17.99 -11.01 -8.23
CA MET A 107 -18.68 -11.62 -9.38
C MET A 107 -18.98 -10.62 -10.49
N GLY A 108 -19.15 -9.34 -10.14
CA GLY A 108 -19.45 -8.26 -11.07
C GLY A 108 -20.19 -7.10 -10.42
N TYR A 109 -20.44 -6.04 -11.18
CA TYR A 109 -21.27 -4.93 -10.76
C TYR A 109 -22.76 -5.28 -10.86
N TYR A 110 -23.52 -4.88 -9.87
CA TYR A 110 -24.95 -5.20 -9.79
C TYR A 110 -25.74 -4.56 -10.96
N LYS A 111 -26.39 -5.42 -11.75
CA LYS A 111 -27.16 -5.03 -12.95
C LYS A 111 -26.37 -4.22 -13.98
N ASP A 112 -25.06 -4.41 -14.06
CA ASP A 112 -24.19 -3.71 -14.99
C ASP A 112 -23.16 -4.70 -15.59
N GLU A 113 -23.66 -5.52 -16.50
CA GLU A 113 -22.87 -6.56 -17.17
C GLU A 113 -21.82 -5.93 -18.10
N GLU A 114 -22.15 -4.81 -18.73
CA GLU A 114 -21.25 -4.09 -19.64
C GLU A 114 -20.00 -3.62 -18.88
N LYS A 115 -20.19 -2.90 -17.78
CA LYS A 115 -19.10 -2.46 -16.94
C LYS A 115 -18.33 -3.63 -16.29
N THR A 116 -19.02 -4.72 -15.97
CA THR A 116 -18.37 -5.93 -15.47
C THR A 116 -17.43 -6.51 -16.51
N ALA A 117 -17.87 -6.63 -17.77
CA ALA A 117 -17.05 -7.13 -18.87
C ALA A 117 -15.89 -6.20 -19.24
N GLU A 118 -16.00 -4.91 -18.96
CA GLU A 118 -14.89 -3.97 -19.12
C GLU A 118 -13.71 -4.25 -18.15
N VAL A 119 -14.03 -4.68 -16.92
CA VAL A 119 -13.02 -4.82 -15.85
C VAL A 119 -12.66 -6.27 -15.54
N ILE A 120 -13.49 -7.26 -15.90
CA ILE A 120 -13.17 -8.68 -15.74
C ILE A 120 -13.02 -9.31 -17.12
N LYS A 121 -11.79 -9.67 -17.48
CA LYS A 121 -11.44 -10.26 -18.79
C LYS A 121 -10.63 -11.53 -18.57
N ASP A 122 -11.03 -12.61 -19.20
CA ASP A 122 -10.37 -13.91 -19.11
C ASP A 122 -10.11 -14.37 -17.66
N GLY A 123 -11.06 -14.05 -16.76
CA GLY A 123 -10.97 -14.37 -15.33
C GLY A 123 -10.01 -13.49 -14.52
N TRP A 124 -9.49 -12.39 -15.10
CA TRP A 124 -8.66 -11.42 -14.44
C TRP A 124 -9.39 -10.09 -14.27
N PHE A 125 -9.35 -9.58 -13.04
CA PHE A 125 -9.85 -8.25 -12.72
C PHE A 125 -8.79 -7.20 -13.03
N HIS A 126 -9.12 -6.23 -13.85
CA HIS A 126 -8.31 -5.08 -14.24
C HIS A 126 -8.51 -3.97 -13.22
N THR A 127 -7.54 -3.75 -12.36
CA THR A 127 -7.70 -2.83 -11.21
C THR A 127 -7.66 -1.36 -11.59
N GLY A 128 -7.05 -1.02 -12.72
CA GLY A 128 -6.75 0.35 -13.09
C GLY A 128 -5.60 0.98 -12.30
N ASP A 129 -4.97 0.24 -11.38
CA ASP A 129 -3.80 0.66 -10.63
C ASP A 129 -2.54 0.10 -11.30
N ILE A 130 -1.46 0.88 -11.28
CA ILE A 130 -0.16 0.52 -11.88
C ILE A 130 0.81 0.20 -10.74
N GLY A 131 1.62 -0.84 -10.93
CA GLY A 131 2.55 -1.26 -9.89
C GLY A 131 3.64 -2.19 -10.37
N GLU A 132 4.42 -2.64 -9.41
CA GLU A 132 5.52 -3.57 -9.61
C GLU A 132 5.66 -4.51 -8.41
N ILE A 133 6.26 -5.68 -8.62
CA ILE A 133 6.71 -6.57 -7.55
C ILE A 133 8.24 -6.58 -7.54
N ASP A 134 8.83 -6.34 -6.37
CA ASP A 134 10.28 -6.39 -6.22
C ASP A 134 10.82 -7.84 -6.13
N GLY A 135 12.15 -7.97 -6.16
CA GLY A 135 12.83 -9.27 -6.11
C GLY A 135 12.55 -10.13 -4.87
N ASP A 136 12.00 -9.54 -3.81
CA ASP A 136 11.60 -10.23 -2.56
C ASP A 136 10.09 -10.52 -2.50
N GLY A 137 9.34 -10.17 -3.56
CA GLY A 137 7.91 -10.43 -3.71
C GLY A 137 6.99 -9.39 -3.06
N PHE A 138 7.48 -8.17 -2.78
CA PHE A 138 6.65 -7.09 -2.25
C PHE A 138 6.04 -6.27 -3.37
N LEU A 139 4.71 -6.12 -3.31
CA LEU A 139 3.94 -5.29 -4.23
C LEU A 139 4.09 -3.81 -3.87
N ARG A 140 4.29 -2.98 -4.88
CA ARG A 140 4.32 -1.54 -4.77
C ARG A 140 3.37 -0.94 -5.80
N ILE A 141 2.49 -0.05 -5.34
CA ILE A 141 1.64 0.75 -6.22
C ILE A 141 2.43 1.98 -6.63
N THR A 142 2.55 2.22 -7.91
CA THR A 142 3.31 3.37 -8.44
C THR A 142 2.38 4.46 -8.95
N ASP A 143 1.19 4.11 -9.44
CA ASP A 143 0.27 5.09 -10.01
C ASP A 143 -1.17 4.56 -10.15
N ARG A 144 -2.05 5.43 -10.68
CA ARG A 144 -3.42 5.10 -11.08
C ARG A 144 -3.64 5.47 -12.55
N LYS A 145 -4.07 4.51 -13.36
CA LYS A 145 -4.23 4.67 -14.80
C LYS A 145 -5.15 5.84 -15.18
N LYS A 146 -6.24 6.03 -14.42
CA LYS A 146 -7.20 7.13 -14.64
C LYS A 146 -6.70 8.51 -14.21
N GLU A 147 -5.68 8.56 -13.35
CA GLU A 147 -5.12 9.80 -12.82
C GLU A 147 -3.91 10.28 -13.62
N MET A 148 -3.31 9.41 -14.44
CA MET A 148 -2.22 9.79 -15.32
C MET A 148 -2.70 10.69 -16.45
N PHE A 149 -2.06 11.81 -16.64
CA PHE A 149 -2.29 12.66 -17.81
C PHE A 149 -1.05 12.68 -18.73
N LYS A 150 -1.33 12.79 -20.01
CA LYS A 150 -0.30 12.88 -21.02
C LYS A 150 0.01 14.35 -21.30
N THR A 151 1.26 14.74 -21.11
CA THR A 151 1.72 16.10 -21.49
C THR A 151 1.70 16.28 -23.00
N SER A 152 1.74 17.53 -23.45
CA SER A 152 1.87 17.87 -24.89
C SER A 152 3.10 17.25 -25.56
N GLY A 153 4.16 16.97 -24.76
CA GLY A 153 5.37 16.28 -25.22
C GLY A 153 5.28 14.75 -25.19
N GLY A 154 4.08 14.17 -24.96
CA GLY A 154 3.84 12.73 -25.00
C GLY A 154 4.24 11.95 -23.74
N LYS A 155 4.78 12.59 -22.71
CA LYS A 155 5.11 11.95 -21.42
C LYS A 155 3.88 11.79 -20.54
N TYR A 156 3.73 10.61 -19.96
CA TYR A 156 2.76 10.39 -18.87
C TYR A 156 3.29 10.96 -17.56
N VAL A 157 2.48 11.72 -16.87
CA VAL A 157 2.80 12.32 -15.57
C VAL A 157 1.79 11.83 -14.55
N SER A 158 2.31 11.37 -13.43
CA SER A 158 1.56 10.97 -12.24
C SER A 158 1.40 12.16 -11.31
N PRO A 159 0.17 12.67 -11.08
CA PRO A 159 -0.07 13.68 -10.06
C PRO A 159 0.34 13.21 -8.66
N ALA A 160 0.05 11.94 -8.33
CA ALA A 160 0.34 11.37 -7.03
C ALA A 160 1.84 11.37 -6.69
N LEU A 161 2.72 11.10 -7.67
CA LEU A 161 4.17 11.17 -7.47
C LEU A 161 4.63 12.60 -7.17
N LEU A 162 4.09 13.58 -7.90
CA LEU A 162 4.42 15.00 -7.71
C LEU A 162 3.92 15.50 -6.35
N GLU A 163 2.67 15.18 -5.99
CA GLU A 163 2.10 15.54 -4.68
C GLU A 163 2.89 14.94 -3.52
N ASN A 164 3.27 13.66 -3.62
CA ASN A 164 4.06 13.01 -2.58
C ASN A 164 5.46 13.62 -2.45
N ALA A 165 6.08 14.00 -3.57
CA ALA A 165 7.36 14.71 -3.55
C ALA A 165 7.23 16.10 -2.92
N LEU A 166 6.17 16.85 -3.24
CA LEU A 166 5.88 18.16 -2.64
C LEU A 166 5.57 18.05 -1.14
N LYS A 167 4.74 17.09 -0.73
CA LYS A 167 4.44 16.81 0.69
C LYS A 167 5.66 16.36 1.49
N ALA A 168 6.66 15.79 0.85
CA ALA A 168 7.93 15.40 1.48
C ALA A 168 8.93 16.55 1.56
N SER A 169 8.70 17.64 0.83
CA SER A 169 9.51 18.86 0.87
C SER A 169 9.37 19.57 2.22
N ILE A 170 10.46 20.25 2.63
CA ILE A 170 10.55 20.97 3.91
C ILE A 170 10.04 22.43 3.78
N PHE A 171 9.41 22.78 2.69
CA PHE A 171 8.82 24.10 2.48
C PHE A 171 7.35 24.11 2.87
#